data_6d89e068fc6758454d0470e5f85ee4ea
#
_entry.id   6d89e068fc6758454d0470e5f85ee4ea
#
_cell.length_a   1.000
_cell.length_b   1.000
_cell.length_c   1.000
_cell.angle_alpha   90.00
_cell.angle_beta   90.00
_cell.angle_gamma   90.00
#
_symmetry.space_group_name_H-M   'P 1'
#
loop_
_entity.id
_entity.type
_entity.pdbx_description
1 polymer ?
#
loop_
_entity_poly.entity_id
_entity_poly.type
_entity_poly.pdbx_seq_one_letter_code
_entity_poly.pdbx_strand_id
1 'polypeptide(L)'
;MNVSQATAGKTIALFALPGAFTPTCSVKHVPGYIDHHDALKAAGVDEIWCVSVNDAFVMGAWAREQKTGAKVRMLGDGSGDFSKATGLTLDLTARGMGLRSNRYSMLVKDGKVAALNVEGPGKFEVSDAATLLAQAKG
;
A
#
# COMPACT_ATOMS: atom_id res chain seq x y z
N MET A 1 4.92 15.10 0.94
CA MET A 1 5.28 14.50 -0.38
C MET A 1 4.23 14.89 -1.41
N ASN A 2 4.66 15.29 -2.57
CA ASN A 2 3.76 15.47 -3.72
C ASN A 2 3.70 14.17 -4.52
N VAL A 3 2.56 13.48 -4.49
CA VAL A 3 2.40 12.16 -5.10
C VAL A 3 2.56 12.22 -6.62
N SER A 4 2.03 13.26 -7.27
CA SER A 4 2.17 13.43 -8.72
C SER A 4 3.64 13.54 -9.14
N GLN A 5 4.44 14.29 -8.41
CA GLN A 5 5.88 14.43 -8.68
C GLN A 5 6.64 13.13 -8.37
N ALA A 6 6.30 12.48 -7.26
CA ALA A 6 6.98 11.26 -6.82
C ALA A 6 6.72 10.08 -7.77
N THR A 7 5.59 10.07 -8.48
CA THR A 7 5.22 9.00 -9.43
C THR A 7 5.52 9.34 -10.88
N ALA A 8 5.93 10.58 -11.18
CA ALA A 8 6.19 11.03 -12.55
C ALA A 8 7.27 10.16 -13.22
N GLY A 9 6.99 9.65 -14.40
CA GLY A 9 7.90 8.80 -15.17
C GLY A 9 8.18 7.44 -14.57
N LYS A 10 7.46 7.04 -13.50
CA LYS A 10 7.67 5.78 -12.79
C LYS A 10 6.44 4.89 -12.81
N THR A 11 6.66 3.59 -12.69
CA THR A 11 5.62 2.60 -12.43
C THR A 11 5.72 2.19 -10.97
N ILE A 12 4.66 2.47 -10.21
CA ILE A 12 4.61 2.23 -8.77
C ILE A 12 3.56 1.16 -8.46
N ALA A 13 3.96 0.13 -7.73
CA ALA A 13 3.03 -0.79 -7.10
C ALA A 13 2.71 -0.24 -5.72
N LEU A 14 1.52 0.32 -5.54
CA LEU A 14 1.08 0.93 -4.30
C LEU A 14 0.03 0.04 -3.67
N PHE A 15 0.19 -0.29 -2.39
CA PHE A 15 -0.86 -0.94 -1.62
C PHE A 15 -1.09 -0.19 -0.32
N ALA A 16 -2.32 -0.22 0.13
CA ALA A 16 -2.73 0.46 1.35
C ALA A 16 -3.51 -0.49 2.24
N LEU A 17 -3.54 -0.18 3.52
CA LEU A 17 -4.11 -1.06 4.52
C LEU A 17 -4.59 -0.25 5.74
N PRO A 18 -5.47 -0.83 6.57
CA PRO A 18 -6.05 -0.10 7.70
C PRO A 18 -5.08 0.30 8.79
N GLY A 19 -3.98 -0.43 8.98
CA GLY A 19 -3.06 0.00 10.03
C GLY A 19 -1.81 -0.85 10.18
N ALA A 20 -0.69 -0.16 10.50
CA ALA A 20 0.55 -0.80 10.89
C ALA A 20 0.31 -1.68 12.13
N PHE A 21 1.05 -2.78 12.22
CA PHE A 21 1.01 -3.74 13.33
C PHE A 21 -0.31 -4.47 13.50
N THR A 22 -1.28 -4.31 12.61
CA THR A 22 -2.52 -5.09 12.64
C THR A 22 -2.31 -6.47 12.01
N PRO A 23 -3.14 -7.50 12.35
CA PRO A 23 -2.81 -8.89 12.01
C PRO A 23 -2.65 -9.20 10.53
N THR A 24 -3.65 -8.94 9.69
CA THR A 24 -3.57 -9.25 8.25
C THR A 24 -2.51 -8.42 7.54
N CYS A 25 -2.37 -7.16 7.94
CA CYS A 25 -1.37 -6.26 7.38
C CYS A 25 0.06 -6.77 7.64
N SER A 26 0.31 -7.25 8.86
CA SER A 26 1.64 -7.70 9.29
C SER A 26 1.97 -9.12 8.86
N VAL A 27 0.97 -10.01 8.74
CA VAL A 27 1.18 -11.44 8.50
C VAL A 27 1.07 -11.78 7.02
N LYS A 28 0.24 -11.08 6.25
CA LYS A 28 -0.07 -11.45 4.87
C LYS A 28 0.23 -10.35 3.86
N HIS A 29 -0.25 -9.11 4.08
CA HIS A 29 -0.20 -8.08 3.05
C HIS A 29 1.23 -7.61 2.78
N VAL A 30 1.91 -7.09 3.79
CA VAL A 30 3.30 -6.63 3.64
C VAL A 30 4.25 -7.77 3.26
N PRO A 31 4.23 -8.93 3.95
CA PRO A 31 5.11 -10.03 3.57
C PRO A 31 4.94 -10.48 2.13
N GLY A 32 3.71 -10.50 1.61
CA GLY A 32 3.46 -10.87 0.22
C GLY A 32 4.18 -9.95 -0.76
N TYR A 33 4.19 -8.64 -0.53
CA TYR A 33 4.91 -7.69 -1.39
C TYR A 33 6.42 -7.78 -1.24
N ILE A 34 6.92 -8.11 -0.06
CA ILE A 34 8.36 -8.37 0.14
C ILE A 34 8.77 -9.60 -0.68
N ASP A 35 8.00 -10.68 -0.59
CA ASP A 35 8.28 -11.94 -1.30
C ASP A 35 8.23 -11.78 -2.82
N HIS A 36 7.34 -10.93 -3.33
CA HIS A 36 7.16 -10.69 -4.76
C HIS A 36 7.96 -9.50 -5.30
N HIS A 37 8.83 -8.90 -4.48
CA HIS A 37 9.61 -7.71 -4.86
C HIS A 37 10.38 -7.91 -6.17
N ASP A 38 11.16 -8.98 -6.28
CA ASP A 38 12.00 -9.20 -7.46
C ASP A 38 11.16 -9.46 -8.71
N ALA A 39 10.07 -10.20 -8.58
CA ALA A 39 9.15 -10.46 -9.68
C ALA A 39 8.45 -9.18 -10.16
N LEU A 40 8.04 -8.31 -9.25
CA LEU A 40 7.45 -7.01 -9.59
C LEU A 40 8.46 -6.12 -10.30
N LYS A 41 9.69 -6.07 -9.83
CA LYS A 41 10.77 -5.33 -10.50
C LYS A 41 11.00 -5.85 -11.91
N ALA A 42 11.03 -7.17 -12.11
CA ALA A 42 11.19 -7.79 -13.42
C ALA A 42 10.01 -7.48 -14.35
N ALA A 43 8.83 -7.23 -13.80
CA ALA A 43 7.63 -6.84 -14.56
C ALA A 43 7.57 -5.35 -14.90
N GLY A 44 8.59 -4.57 -14.52
CA GLY A 44 8.69 -3.15 -14.86
C GLY A 44 8.29 -2.19 -13.74
N VAL A 45 8.02 -2.68 -12.55
CA VAL A 45 7.71 -1.83 -11.39
C VAL A 45 9.01 -1.20 -10.86
N ASP A 46 9.01 0.11 -10.74
CA ASP A 46 10.18 0.86 -10.26
C ASP A 46 10.27 0.87 -8.73
N GLU A 47 9.15 1.06 -8.04
CA GLU A 47 9.08 1.10 -6.58
C GLU A 47 7.80 0.43 -6.08
N ILE A 48 7.87 -0.11 -4.87
CA ILE A 48 6.72 -0.66 -4.16
C ILE A 48 6.46 0.23 -2.94
N TRP A 49 5.24 0.74 -2.82
CA TRP A 49 4.84 1.64 -1.74
C TRP A 49 3.73 1.02 -0.88
N CYS A 50 3.88 1.15 0.43
CA CYS A 50 2.84 0.81 1.39
C CYS A 50 2.35 2.09 2.06
N VAL A 51 1.06 2.36 2.01
CA VAL A 51 0.44 3.55 2.60
C VAL A 51 -0.51 3.14 3.71
N SER A 52 -0.44 3.83 4.84
CA SER A 52 -1.36 3.63 5.96
C SER A 52 -1.61 4.94 6.68
N VAL A 53 -2.80 5.07 7.27
CA VAL A 53 -3.14 6.21 8.14
C VAL A 53 -2.47 6.00 9.50
N ASN A 54 -1.16 6.12 9.50
CA ASN A 54 -0.28 6.10 10.65
C ASN A 54 0.77 7.19 10.44
N ASP A 55 1.37 7.68 11.52
CA ASP A 55 2.45 8.67 11.36
C ASP A 55 3.74 8.02 10.85
N ALA A 56 4.70 8.87 10.45
CA ALA A 56 5.97 8.40 9.91
C ALA A 56 6.80 7.61 10.92
N PHE A 57 6.68 7.91 12.20
CA PHE A 57 7.42 7.19 13.25
C PHE A 57 6.92 5.77 13.40
N VAL A 58 5.60 5.58 13.40
CA VAL A 58 4.97 4.26 13.47
C VAL A 58 5.32 3.46 12.21
N MET A 59 5.24 4.07 11.03
CA MET A 59 5.58 3.39 9.77
C MET A 59 7.05 3.01 9.73
N GLY A 60 7.94 3.84 10.25
CA GLY A 60 9.36 3.51 10.35
C GLY A 60 9.63 2.33 11.28
N ALA A 61 8.98 2.29 12.42
CA ALA A 61 9.09 1.16 13.36
C ALA A 61 8.54 -0.14 12.74
N TRP A 62 7.42 -0.05 12.03
CA TRP A 62 6.83 -1.20 11.37
C TRP A 62 7.70 -1.70 10.21
N ALA A 63 8.32 -0.80 9.46
CA ALA A 63 9.28 -1.15 8.43
C ALA A 63 10.44 -2.00 8.99
N ARG A 64 10.95 -1.60 10.15
CA ARG A 64 12.02 -2.36 10.83
C ARG A 64 11.53 -3.73 11.29
N GLU A 65 10.35 -3.80 11.87
CA GLU A 65 9.73 -5.05 12.33
C GLU A 65 9.46 -5.99 11.16
N GLN A 66 8.93 -5.48 10.05
CA GLN A 66 8.64 -6.24 8.84
C GLN A 66 9.89 -6.52 7.98
N LYS A 67 11.01 -5.90 8.29
CA LYS A 67 12.28 -6.06 7.56
C LYS A 67 12.13 -5.69 6.07
N THR A 68 11.45 -4.58 5.80
CA THR A 68 11.20 -4.14 4.42
C THR A 68 12.46 -3.69 3.69
N GLY A 69 13.45 -3.14 4.41
CA GLY A 69 14.68 -2.63 3.81
C GLY A 69 14.38 -1.64 2.68
N ALA A 70 15.02 -1.85 1.54
CA ALA A 70 14.78 -1.08 0.33
C ALA A 70 13.66 -1.67 -0.55
N LYS A 71 13.05 -2.79 -0.16
CA LYS A 71 12.08 -3.50 -0.99
C LYS A 71 10.72 -2.83 -1.02
N VAL A 72 10.25 -2.32 0.12
CA VAL A 72 8.95 -1.65 0.24
C VAL A 72 9.16 -0.33 0.96
N ARG A 73 8.71 0.74 0.33
CA ARG A 73 8.75 2.08 0.94
C ARG A 73 7.50 2.28 1.77
N MET A 74 7.67 2.46 3.08
CA MET A 74 6.57 2.68 4.02
C MET A 74 6.26 4.17 4.11
N LEU A 75 5.03 4.55 3.77
CA LEU A 75 4.58 5.94 3.74
C LEU A 75 3.48 6.16 4.76
N GLY A 76 3.67 7.13 5.65
CA GLY A 76 2.68 7.51 6.64
C GLY A 76 1.72 8.58 6.10
N ASP A 77 0.43 8.28 6.13
CA ASP A 77 -0.65 9.23 5.81
C ASP A 77 -1.31 9.63 7.14
N GLY A 78 -0.52 10.23 8.05
CA GLY A 78 -0.89 10.41 9.45
C GLY A 78 -2.19 11.16 9.69
N SER A 79 -2.48 12.18 8.89
CA SER A 79 -3.73 12.96 8.98
C SER A 79 -4.82 12.43 8.05
N GLY A 80 -4.55 11.39 7.28
CA GLY A 80 -5.52 10.80 6.37
C GLY A 80 -5.77 11.60 5.09
N ASP A 81 -4.92 12.56 4.76
CA ASP A 81 -5.14 13.47 3.62
C ASP A 81 -5.19 12.71 2.29
N PHE A 82 -4.25 11.80 2.06
CA PHE A 82 -4.23 11.00 0.85
C PHE A 82 -5.42 10.05 0.77
N SER A 83 -5.74 9.38 1.86
CA SER A 83 -6.89 8.47 1.93
C SER A 83 -8.20 9.19 1.67
N LYS A 84 -8.38 10.38 2.23
CA LYS A 84 -9.56 11.22 1.99
C LYS A 84 -9.62 11.73 0.55
N ALA A 85 -8.49 12.16 -0.01
CA ALA A 85 -8.42 12.66 -1.39
C ALA A 85 -8.76 11.59 -2.41
N THR A 86 -8.40 10.34 -2.16
CA THR A 86 -8.73 9.20 -3.04
C THR A 86 -10.13 8.65 -2.81
N GLY A 87 -10.77 8.99 -1.69
CA GLY A 87 -12.06 8.43 -1.29
C GLY A 87 -11.97 6.98 -0.79
N LEU A 88 -10.78 6.43 -0.62
CA LEU A 88 -10.56 5.04 -0.20
C LEU A 88 -10.38 4.97 1.33
N THR A 89 -11.40 5.38 2.05
CA THR A 89 -11.38 5.42 3.51
C THR A 89 -12.22 4.31 4.13
N LEU A 90 -11.89 3.97 5.37
CA LEU A 90 -12.60 2.99 6.18
C LEU A 90 -12.75 3.56 7.59
N ASP A 91 -13.99 3.73 8.04
CA ASP A 91 -14.27 4.25 9.38
C ASP A 91 -14.24 3.11 10.39
N LEU A 92 -13.22 3.09 11.23
CA LEU A 92 -13.03 2.13 12.31
C LEU A 92 -13.19 2.80 13.69
N THR A 93 -13.94 3.90 13.76
CA THR A 93 -14.18 4.62 15.00
C THR A 93 -14.77 3.71 16.09
N ALA A 94 -15.67 2.81 15.71
CA ALA A 94 -16.28 1.85 16.64
C ALA A 94 -15.26 0.88 17.26
N ARG A 95 -14.09 0.71 16.63
CA ARG A 95 -13.00 -0.13 17.13
C ARG A 95 -11.88 0.68 17.80
N GLY A 96 -12.09 1.98 18.00
CA GLY A 96 -11.09 2.85 18.59
C GLY A 96 -9.94 3.22 17.67
N MET A 97 -10.08 3.01 16.35
CA MET A 97 -9.03 3.27 15.36
C MET A 97 -9.29 4.52 14.52
N GLY A 98 -10.50 5.08 14.59
CA GLY A 98 -10.86 6.27 13.83
C GLY A 98 -10.97 6.02 12.33
N LEU A 99 -10.72 7.07 11.55
CA LEU A 99 -10.76 6.98 10.10
C LEU A 99 -9.43 6.43 9.59
N ARG A 100 -9.50 5.36 8.81
CA ARG A 100 -8.35 4.65 8.26
C ARG A 100 -8.48 4.53 6.74
N SER A 101 -7.47 3.94 6.11
CA SER A 101 -7.52 3.58 4.70
C SER A 101 -8.28 2.27 4.52
N ASN A 102 -9.03 2.16 3.43
CA ASN A 102 -9.42 0.85 2.91
C ASN A 102 -8.17 0.03 2.61
N ARG A 103 -8.34 -1.28 2.51
CA ARG A 103 -7.31 -2.15 1.98
C ARG A 103 -7.46 -2.21 0.47
N TYR A 104 -6.40 -1.84 -0.24
CA TYR A 104 -6.42 -1.88 -1.71
C TYR A 104 -5.00 -2.01 -2.26
N SER A 105 -4.90 -2.32 -3.54
CA SER A 105 -3.67 -2.16 -4.31
C SER A 105 -3.96 -1.38 -5.57
N MET A 106 -2.96 -0.69 -6.09
CA MET A 106 -3.06 -0.01 -7.37
C MET A 106 -1.73 -0.03 -8.09
N LEU A 107 -1.81 -0.04 -9.41
CA LEU A 107 -0.65 0.14 -10.27
C LEU A 107 -0.73 1.56 -10.83
N VAL A 108 0.28 2.35 -10.54
CA VAL A 108 0.37 3.75 -10.99
C VAL A 108 1.47 3.85 -12.03
N LYS A 109 1.13 4.34 -13.22
CA LYS A 109 2.10 4.54 -14.30
C LYS A 109 2.13 6.03 -14.67
N ASP A 110 3.27 6.68 -14.44
CA ASP A 110 3.47 8.09 -14.74
C ASP A 110 2.35 8.97 -14.17
N GLY A 111 2.05 8.78 -12.89
CA GLY A 111 1.04 9.55 -12.16
C GLY A 111 -0.41 9.16 -12.45
N LYS A 112 -0.65 8.14 -13.26
CA LYS A 112 -2.01 7.67 -13.60
C LYS A 112 -2.27 6.29 -13.06
N VAL A 113 -3.45 6.07 -12.50
CA VAL A 113 -3.88 4.75 -12.01
C VAL A 113 -4.20 3.85 -13.19
N ALA A 114 -3.38 2.81 -13.40
CA ALA A 114 -3.58 1.84 -14.46
C ALA A 114 -4.42 0.65 -14.01
N ALA A 115 -4.39 0.30 -12.72
CA ALA A 115 -5.19 -0.77 -12.13
C ALA A 115 -5.51 -0.41 -10.68
N LEU A 116 -6.70 -0.77 -10.22
CA LEU A 116 -7.14 -0.53 -8.85
C LEU A 116 -7.94 -1.74 -8.36
N ASN A 117 -7.53 -2.29 -7.22
CA ASN A 117 -8.17 -3.46 -6.61
C ASN A 117 -8.54 -3.11 -5.17
N VAL A 118 -9.82 -2.90 -4.91
CA VAL A 118 -10.32 -2.50 -3.59
C VAL A 118 -10.96 -3.71 -2.90
N GLU A 119 -10.52 -3.99 -1.66
CA GLU A 119 -11.10 -5.07 -0.86
C GLU A 119 -12.47 -4.69 -0.32
N GLY A 120 -13.33 -5.69 -0.16
CA GLY A 120 -14.50 -5.55 0.69
C GLY A 120 -14.10 -5.50 2.17
N PRO A 121 -14.98 -5.00 3.06
CA PRO A 121 -14.65 -4.90 4.48
C PRO A 121 -14.19 -6.22 5.08
N GLY A 122 -13.03 -6.20 5.73
CA GLY A 122 -12.46 -7.37 6.38
C GLY A 122 -11.88 -8.44 5.46
N LYS A 123 -11.83 -8.19 4.14
CA LYS A 123 -11.35 -9.18 3.16
C LYS A 123 -9.92 -8.92 2.72
N PHE A 124 -9.28 -9.99 2.23
CA PHE A 124 -7.97 -9.94 1.60
C PHE A 124 -7.96 -10.95 0.45
N GLU A 125 -8.48 -10.55 -0.72
CA GLU A 125 -8.71 -11.43 -1.86
C GLU A 125 -8.15 -10.87 -3.18
N VAL A 126 -8.10 -9.55 -3.34
CA VAL A 126 -7.81 -8.90 -4.62
C VAL A 126 -6.66 -7.89 -4.56
N SER A 127 -6.18 -7.51 -3.37
CA SER A 127 -5.11 -6.50 -3.19
C SER A 127 -3.75 -7.12 -2.91
N ASP A 128 -3.63 -8.43 -3.04
CA ASP A 128 -2.39 -9.15 -2.80
C ASP A 128 -1.35 -8.90 -3.90
N ALA A 129 -0.10 -9.19 -3.59
CA ALA A 129 1.01 -8.97 -4.49
C ALA A 129 0.94 -9.80 -5.77
N ALA A 130 0.47 -11.04 -5.68
CA ALA A 130 0.34 -11.91 -6.85
C ALA A 130 -0.65 -11.36 -7.88
N THR A 131 -1.77 -10.81 -7.40
CA THR A 131 -2.78 -10.18 -8.27
C THR A 131 -2.20 -8.94 -8.97
N LEU A 132 -1.51 -8.08 -8.23
CA LEU A 132 -0.92 -6.87 -8.80
C LEU A 132 0.22 -7.21 -9.77
N LEU A 133 1.00 -8.25 -9.46
CA LEU A 133 2.04 -8.75 -10.35
C LEU A 133 1.48 -9.20 -11.70
N ALA A 134 0.38 -9.96 -11.69
CA ALA A 134 -0.29 -10.39 -12.91
C ALA A 134 -0.75 -9.19 -13.75
N GLN A 135 -1.28 -8.16 -13.10
CA GLN A 135 -1.70 -6.92 -13.78
C GLN A 135 -0.51 -6.13 -14.33
N ALA A 136 0.63 -6.13 -13.64
CA ALA A 136 1.83 -5.45 -14.09
C ALA A 136 2.43 -6.12 -15.34
N LYS A 137 2.29 -7.43 -15.47
CA LYS A 137 2.75 -8.20 -16.66
C LYS A 137 1.83 -8.02 -17.86
N GLY A 138 0.56 -7.83 -17.58
CA GLY A 138 -0.46 -7.65 -18.62
C GLY A 138 -0.51 -6.28 -19.15
#